data_1fb2c524b829e1b5c066ac50cf8b472f
#
_entry.id   1fb2c524b829e1b5c066ac50cf8b472f
#
_cell.length_a   1.000
_cell.length_b   1.000
_cell.length_c   1.000
_cell.angle_alpha   90.00
_cell.angle_beta   90.00
_cell.angle_gamma   90.00
#
_symmetry.space_group_name_H-M   'P 1'
#
loop_
_entity.id
_entity.type
_entity.pdbx_description
1 polymer ?
#
loop_
_entity_poly.entity_id
_entity_poly.type
_entity_poly.pdbx_seq_one_letter_code
_entity_poly.pdbx_strand_id
1 'polypeptide(L)'
;MEQQLEVAIQLRESGKLEEARSLLLELLDQQPLDPSVWYQCAWIHDILGLESEAVPYYRKSLELGLRGEERQGALLGLGSTYRTLGMYEEAKTIFETAMKEFPNRREYQVFYAMVLYNQQAFSESMSILLKQLAETSNDEGIRSYKNAILFYSDKLDQIWD
;
A
#
# COMPACT_ATOMS: atom_id res chain seq x y z
N MET A 1 11.97 -24.82 -7.17
CA MET A 1 10.71 -24.12 -6.82
C MET A 1 10.99 -22.73 -6.27
N GLU A 2 11.62 -22.60 -5.12
CA GLU A 2 12.07 -21.30 -4.59
C GLU A 2 12.94 -20.52 -5.60
N GLN A 3 13.82 -21.22 -6.29
CA GLN A 3 14.66 -20.66 -7.35
C GLN A 3 13.86 -20.13 -8.57
N GLN A 4 12.73 -20.71 -8.91
CA GLN A 4 11.87 -20.23 -10.02
C GLN A 4 11.09 -18.98 -9.62
N LEU A 5 10.64 -18.88 -8.40
CA LEU A 5 10.02 -17.67 -7.87
C LEU A 5 11.02 -16.50 -7.88
N GLU A 6 12.24 -16.75 -7.46
CA GLU A 6 13.32 -15.75 -7.53
C GLU A 6 13.59 -15.29 -8.98
N VAL A 7 13.61 -16.20 -9.95
CA VAL A 7 13.72 -15.85 -11.37
C VAL A 7 12.57 -14.97 -11.83
N ALA A 8 11.34 -15.28 -11.42
CA ALA A 8 10.17 -14.45 -11.76
C ALA A 8 10.27 -13.04 -11.17
N ILE A 9 10.74 -12.91 -9.93
CA ILE A 9 10.99 -11.62 -9.27
C ILE A 9 12.06 -10.83 -10.06
N GLN A 10 13.17 -11.45 -10.43
CA GLN A 10 14.23 -10.81 -11.20
C GLN A 10 13.76 -10.36 -12.60
N LEU A 11 12.90 -11.14 -13.26
CA LEU A 11 12.27 -10.76 -14.53
C LEU A 11 11.41 -9.50 -14.34
N ARG A 12 10.59 -9.45 -13.29
CA ARG A 12 9.79 -8.28 -12.97
C ARG A 12 10.67 -7.05 -12.72
N GLU A 13 11.71 -7.17 -11.90
CA GLU A 13 12.63 -6.08 -11.55
C GLU A 13 13.44 -5.57 -12.76
N SER A 14 13.72 -6.44 -13.70
CA SER A 14 14.37 -6.07 -14.97
C SER A 14 13.42 -5.51 -16.04
N GLY A 15 12.13 -5.35 -15.71
CA GLY A 15 11.12 -4.80 -16.60
C GLY A 15 10.55 -5.80 -17.63
N LYS A 16 10.89 -7.08 -17.53
CA LYS A 16 10.37 -8.15 -18.37
C LYS A 16 9.03 -8.66 -17.82
N LEU A 17 8.05 -7.78 -17.82
CA LEU A 17 6.79 -7.96 -17.07
C LEU A 17 5.95 -9.13 -17.59
N GLU A 18 5.82 -9.30 -18.90
CA GLU A 18 5.04 -10.41 -19.47
C GLU A 18 5.70 -11.77 -19.28
N GLU A 19 7.06 -11.84 -19.36
CA GLU A 19 7.81 -13.05 -19.05
C GLU A 19 7.64 -13.42 -17.56
N ALA A 20 7.74 -12.43 -16.67
CA ALA A 20 7.50 -12.61 -15.23
C ALA A 20 6.08 -13.11 -14.95
N ARG A 21 5.07 -12.48 -15.56
CA ARG A 21 3.66 -12.88 -15.42
C ARG A 21 3.43 -14.32 -15.85
N SER A 22 3.95 -14.71 -17.03
CA SER A 22 3.79 -16.07 -17.55
C SER A 22 4.38 -17.11 -16.60
N LEU A 23 5.59 -16.87 -16.10
CA LEU A 23 6.26 -17.76 -15.15
C LEU A 23 5.51 -17.83 -13.81
N LEU A 24 5.00 -16.71 -13.31
CA LEU A 24 4.23 -16.67 -12.06
C LEU A 24 2.91 -17.44 -12.16
N LEU A 25 2.21 -17.37 -13.29
CA LEU A 25 0.99 -18.13 -13.51
C LEU A 25 1.28 -19.65 -13.58
N GLU A 26 2.38 -20.06 -14.21
CA GLU A 26 2.83 -21.46 -14.21
C GLU A 26 3.18 -21.95 -12.79
N LEU A 27 3.85 -21.10 -12.01
CA LEU A 27 4.16 -21.40 -10.60
C LEU A 27 2.91 -21.52 -9.75
N LEU A 28 1.90 -20.69 -10.00
CA LEU A 28 0.64 -20.73 -9.29
C LEU A 28 -0.10 -22.06 -9.49
N ASP A 29 -0.09 -22.59 -10.73
CA ASP A 29 -0.68 -23.91 -11.04
C ASP A 29 0.07 -25.04 -10.32
N GLN A 30 1.38 -24.91 -10.14
CA GLN A 30 2.21 -25.89 -9.45
C GLN A 30 2.13 -25.78 -7.92
N GLN A 31 1.94 -24.58 -7.39
CA GLN A 31 1.99 -24.24 -5.97
C GLN A 31 0.77 -23.41 -5.54
N PRO A 32 -0.46 -23.93 -5.64
CA PRO A 32 -1.68 -23.17 -5.39
C PRO A 32 -1.89 -22.78 -3.91
N LEU A 33 -1.06 -23.28 -3.01
CA LEU A 33 -1.11 -22.97 -1.57
C LEU A 33 0.06 -22.09 -1.09
N ASP A 34 0.95 -21.67 -1.97
CA ASP A 34 2.05 -20.78 -1.60
C ASP A 34 1.60 -19.32 -1.62
N PRO A 35 1.49 -18.66 -0.45
CA PRO A 35 1.04 -17.27 -0.37
C PRO A 35 1.95 -16.28 -1.08
N SER A 36 3.27 -16.56 -1.16
CA SER A 36 4.24 -15.69 -1.83
C SER A 36 4.03 -15.69 -3.34
N VAL A 37 3.71 -16.83 -3.95
CA VAL A 37 3.39 -16.91 -5.38
C VAL A 37 2.14 -16.08 -5.69
N TRP A 38 1.09 -16.19 -4.88
CA TRP A 38 -0.12 -15.36 -5.01
C TRP A 38 0.19 -13.87 -4.91
N TYR A 39 1.02 -13.48 -3.97
CA TYR A 39 1.43 -12.09 -3.78
C TYR A 39 2.20 -11.55 -5.00
N GLN A 40 3.14 -12.32 -5.54
CA GLN A 40 3.89 -11.91 -6.73
C GLN A 40 2.99 -11.84 -7.98
N CYS A 41 1.98 -12.73 -8.10
CA CYS A 41 0.96 -12.61 -9.14
C CYS A 41 0.14 -11.33 -8.99
N ALA A 42 -0.26 -10.96 -7.78
CA ALA A 42 -0.95 -9.70 -7.54
C ALA A 42 -0.12 -8.50 -7.97
N TRP A 43 1.14 -8.47 -7.55
CA TRP A 43 2.04 -7.36 -7.84
C TRP A 43 2.32 -7.18 -9.33
N ILE A 44 2.54 -8.27 -10.07
CA ILE A 44 2.77 -8.16 -11.51
C ILE A 44 1.53 -7.66 -12.27
N HIS A 45 0.32 -8.07 -11.86
CA HIS A 45 -0.92 -7.55 -12.45
C HIS A 45 -1.11 -6.07 -12.16
N ASP A 46 -0.81 -5.62 -10.95
CA ASP A 46 -0.83 -4.20 -10.57
C ASP A 46 0.11 -3.36 -11.46
N ILE A 47 1.36 -3.79 -11.63
CA ILE A 47 2.35 -3.09 -12.47
C ILE A 47 1.89 -3.02 -13.93
N LEU A 48 1.18 -4.03 -14.42
CA LEU A 48 0.65 -4.09 -15.77
C LEU A 48 -0.65 -3.26 -15.95
N GLY A 49 -1.16 -2.61 -14.89
CA GLY A 49 -2.40 -1.84 -14.94
C GLY A 49 -3.65 -2.72 -15.00
N LEU A 50 -3.57 -3.94 -14.49
CA LEU A 50 -4.65 -4.92 -14.42
C LEU A 50 -5.19 -4.98 -12.98
N GLU A 51 -5.60 -3.82 -12.44
CA GLU A 51 -5.96 -3.65 -11.03
C GLU A 51 -7.10 -4.57 -10.59
N SER A 52 -8.14 -4.71 -11.42
CA SER A 52 -9.26 -5.59 -11.10
C SER A 52 -8.86 -7.07 -11.01
N GLU A 53 -7.86 -7.48 -11.80
CA GLU A 53 -7.32 -8.84 -11.76
C GLU A 53 -6.36 -9.04 -10.57
N ALA A 54 -5.66 -7.99 -10.14
CA ALA A 54 -4.73 -8.04 -9.01
C ALA A 54 -5.45 -8.30 -7.66
N VAL A 55 -6.66 -7.76 -7.47
CA VAL A 55 -7.42 -7.87 -6.21
C VAL A 55 -7.57 -9.32 -5.72
N PRO A 56 -8.08 -10.29 -6.49
CA PRO A 56 -8.25 -11.66 -6.02
C PRO A 56 -6.90 -12.33 -5.65
N TYR A 57 -5.81 -11.99 -6.33
CA TYR A 57 -4.48 -12.50 -6.00
C TYR A 57 -3.99 -11.96 -4.65
N TYR A 58 -4.11 -10.66 -4.39
CA TYR A 58 -3.79 -10.07 -3.08
C TYR A 58 -4.61 -10.70 -1.97
N ARG A 59 -5.93 -10.79 -2.15
CA ARG A 59 -6.81 -11.40 -1.16
C ARG A 59 -6.40 -12.82 -0.83
N LYS A 60 -6.14 -13.62 -1.86
CA LYS A 60 -5.76 -15.02 -1.67
C LYS A 60 -4.42 -15.17 -0.95
N SER A 61 -3.43 -14.35 -1.26
CA SER A 61 -2.15 -14.35 -0.56
C SER A 61 -2.32 -14.09 0.95
N LEU A 62 -3.15 -13.12 1.31
CA LEU A 62 -3.45 -12.77 2.70
C LEU A 62 -4.24 -13.88 3.43
N GLU A 63 -5.22 -14.50 2.76
CA GLU A 63 -5.99 -15.64 3.28
C GLU A 63 -5.10 -16.86 3.57
N LEU A 64 -4.11 -17.11 2.72
CA LEU A 64 -3.14 -18.21 2.88
C LEU A 64 -2.10 -17.93 3.96
N GLY A 65 -2.18 -16.77 4.62
CA GLY A 65 -1.35 -16.46 5.78
C GLY A 65 0.01 -15.84 5.44
N LEU A 66 0.09 -15.06 4.36
CA LEU A 66 1.27 -14.27 4.02
C LEU A 66 1.77 -13.48 5.23
N ARG A 67 3.09 -13.44 5.46
CA ARG A 67 3.71 -12.86 6.65
C ARG A 67 4.83 -11.89 6.30
N GLY A 68 5.34 -11.19 7.33
CA GLY A 68 6.54 -10.36 7.23
C GLY A 68 6.42 -9.20 6.24
N GLU A 69 7.49 -8.94 5.53
CA GLU A 69 7.57 -7.85 4.55
C GLU A 69 6.61 -8.02 3.37
N GLU A 70 6.42 -9.26 2.91
CA GLU A 70 5.46 -9.54 1.84
C GLU A 70 4.02 -9.23 2.25
N ARG A 71 3.63 -9.55 3.50
CA ARG A 71 2.32 -9.16 4.03
C ARG A 71 2.16 -7.64 4.10
N GLN A 72 3.20 -6.93 4.51
CA GLN A 72 3.20 -5.46 4.49
C GLN A 72 2.98 -4.93 3.07
N GLY A 73 3.70 -5.47 2.09
CA GLY A 73 3.55 -5.12 0.68
C GLY A 73 2.18 -5.46 0.11
N ALA A 74 1.61 -6.62 0.46
CA ALA A 74 0.30 -7.04 0.01
C ALA A 74 -0.83 -6.16 0.55
N LEU A 75 -0.75 -5.74 1.82
CA LEU A 75 -1.73 -4.81 2.41
C LEU A 75 -1.65 -3.43 1.75
N LEU A 76 -0.44 -2.91 1.50
CA LEU A 76 -0.26 -1.66 0.77
C LEU A 76 -0.81 -1.75 -0.65
N GLY A 77 -0.43 -2.80 -1.38
CA GLY A 77 -0.87 -3.05 -2.75
C GLY A 77 -2.40 -3.17 -2.83
N LEU A 78 -3.01 -4.03 -2.03
CA LEU A 78 -4.46 -4.22 -2.03
C LEU A 78 -5.22 -2.94 -1.69
N GLY A 79 -4.80 -2.21 -0.64
CA GLY A 79 -5.42 -0.94 -0.27
C GLY A 79 -5.32 0.11 -1.37
N SER A 80 -4.14 0.24 -2.00
CA SER A 80 -3.91 1.15 -3.12
C SER A 80 -4.74 0.76 -4.35
N THR A 81 -4.80 -0.53 -4.68
CA THR A 81 -5.58 -1.07 -5.80
C THR A 81 -7.08 -0.82 -5.60
N TYR A 82 -7.62 -1.08 -4.41
CA TYR A 82 -9.00 -0.74 -4.09
C TYR A 82 -9.29 0.75 -4.26
N ARG A 83 -8.37 1.63 -3.80
CA ARG A 83 -8.53 3.08 -3.98
C ARG A 83 -8.57 3.45 -5.47
N THR A 84 -7.66 2.92 -6.27
CA THR A 84 -7.61 3.16 -7.73
C THR A 84 -8.89 2.72 -8.43
N LEU A 85 -9.51 1.64 -7.96
CA LEU A 85 -10.80 1.14 -8.47
C LEU A 85 -12.02 1.90 -7.92
N GLY A 86 -11.83 2.92 -7.08
CA GLY A 86 -12.92 3.66 -6.45
C GLY A 86 -13.61 2.94 -5.30
N MET A 87 -13.05 1.82 -4.84
CA MET A 87 -13.54 1.01 -3.72
C MET A 87 -12.98 1.56 -2.40
N TYR A 88 -13.40 2.79 -2.05
CA TYR A 88 -12.79 3.57 -0.97
C TYR A 88 -13.03 2.97 0.43
N GLU A 89 -14.19 2.36 0.69
CA GLU A 89 -14.48 1.74 1.97
C GLU A 89 -13.61 0.49 2.21
N GLU A 90 -13.43 -0.33 1.17
CA GLU A 90 -12.55 -1.48 1.20
C GLU A 90 -11.09 -1.04 1.38
N ALA A 91 -10.65 -0.02 0.64
CA ALA A 91 -9.32 0.55 0.78
C ALA A 91 -9.07 1.05 2.22
N LYS A 92 -10.03 1.78 2.79
CA LYS A 92 -9.99 2.27 4.17
C LYS A 92 -9.79 1.13 5.16
N THR A 93 -10.61 0.09 5.05
CA THR A 93 -10.55 -1.09 5.92
C THR A 93 -9.19 -1.78 5.87
N ILE A 94 -8.61 -1.92 4.67
CA ILE A 94 -7.28 -2.52 4.49
C ILE A 94 -6.20 -1.67 5.16
N PHE A 95 -6.20 -0.35 4.97
CA PHE A 95 -5.20 0.52 5.61
C PHE A 95 -5.36 0.59 7.13
N GLU A 96 -6.58 0.58 7.66
CA GLU A 96 -6.82 0.50 9.11
C GLU A 96 -6.24 -0.81 9.68
N THR A 97 -6.43 -1.93 9.00
CA THR A 97 -5.82 -3.21 9.36
C THR A 97 -4.30 -3.13 9.31
N ALA A 98 -3.74 -2.59 8.23
CA ALA A 98 -2.29 -2.44 8.05
C ALA A 98 -1.65 -1.57 9.14
N MET A 99 -2.26 -0.44 9.46
CA MET A 99 -1.78 0.47 10.52
C MET A 99 -1.84 -0.17 11.91
N LYS A 100 -2.82 -1.02 12.16
CA LYS A 100 -2.95 -1.77 13.42
C LYS A 100 -1.91 -2.87 13.55
N GLU A 101 -1.65 -3.61 12.46
CA GLU A 101 -0.67 -4.71 12.46
C GLU A 101 0.78 -4.18 12.44
N PHE A 102 1.02 -3.07 11.72
CA PHE A 102 2.36 -2.50 11.49
C PHE A 102 2.39 -1.00 11.82
N PRO A 103 2.24 -0.60 13.09
CA PRO A 103 2.05 0.80 13.49
C PRO A 103 3.26 1.70 13.18
N ASN A 104 4.43 1.12 12.95
CA ASN A 104 5.66 1.87 12.65
C ASN A 104 5.85 2.14 11.14
N ARG A 105 4.95 1.66 10.30
CA ARG A 105 5.02 1.83 8.84
C ARG A 105 4.22 3.06 8.43
N ARG A 106 4.92 4.19 8.28
CA ARG A 106 4.31 5.51 8.02
C ARG A 106 3.65 5.64 6.65
N GLU A 107 4.08 4.87 5.66
CA GLU A 107 3.48 4.85 4.33
C GLU A 107 1.98 4.53 4.37
N TYR A 108 1.51 3.69 5.28
CA TYR A 108 0.08 3.41 5.42
C TYR A 108 -0.73 4.65 5.78
N GLN A 109 -0.19 5.53 6.63
CA GLN A 109 -0.82 6.80 6.99
C GLN A 109 -0.98 7.69 5.74
N VAL A 110 0.04 7.75 4.89
CA VAL A 110 0.03 8.56 3.68
C VAL A 110 -1.03 8.06 2.69
N PHE A 111 -1.04 6.76 2.42
CA PHE A 111 -2.04 6.16 1.52
C PHE A 111 -3.47 6.22 2.10
N TYR A 112 -3.61 6.05 3.40
CA TYR A 112 -4.88 6.24 4.10
C TYR A 112 -5.41 7.67 3.93
N ALA A 113 -4.55 8.67 4.06
CA ALA A 113 -4.91 10.06 3.82
C ALA A 113 -5.42 10.30 2.39
N MET A 114 -4.87 9.61 1.38
CA MET A 114 -5.37 9.67 0.01
C MET A 114 -6.80 9.09 -0.10
N VAL A 115 -7.10 8.01 0.61
CA VAL A 115 -8.45 7.43 0.68
C VAL A 115 -9.42 8.42 1.33
N LEU A 116 -9.06 9.02 2.44
CA LEU A 116 -9.86 10.04 3.13
C LEU A 116 -10.14 11.24 2.22
N TYR A 117 -9.17 11.68 1.43
CA TYR A 117 -9.36 12.72 0.42
C TYR A 117 -10.45 12.31 -0.59
N ASN A 118 -10.41 11.09 -1.11
CA ASN A 118 -11.40 10.58 -2.05
C ASN A 118 -12.81 10.48 -1.42
N GLN A 119 -12.89 10.26 -0.09
CA GLN A 119 -14.13 10.28 0.69
C GLN A 119 -14.57 11.69 1.12
N GLN A 120 -13.90 12.73 0.64
CA GLN A 120 -14.14 14.14 0.98
C GLN A 120 -13.88 14.51 2.45
N ALA A 121 -13.17 13.66 3.18
CA ALA A 121 -12.69 13.96 4.53
C ALA A 121 -11.37 14.77 4.47
N PHE A 122 -11.46 15.95 3.84
CA PHE A 122 -10.26 16.74 3.46
C PHE A 122 -9.46 17.21 4.66
N SER A 123 -10.11 17.70 5.71
CA SER A 123 -9.43 18.19 6.93
C SER A 123 -8.68 17.07 7.63
N GLU A 124 -9.26 15.89 7.74
CA GLU A 124 -8.62 14.72 8.36
C GLU A 124 -7.44 14.21 7.49
N SER A 125 -7.64 14.13 6.17
CA SER A 125 -6.59 13.78 5.21
C SER A 125 -5.38 14.71 5.33
N MET A 126 -5.62 16.03 5.33
CA MET A 126 -4.56 17.03 5.46
C MET A 126 -3.88 16.97 6.82
N SER A 127 -4.63 16.77 7.90
CA SER A 127 -4.08 16.62 9.26
C SER A 127 -3.07 15.48 9.33
N ILE A 128 -3.39 14.32 8.75
CA ILE A 128 -2.48 13.16 8.69
C ILE A 128 -1.21 13.51 7.92
N LEU A 129 -1.34 14.09 6.73
CA LEU A 129 -0.18 14.43 5.88
C LEU A 129 0.72 15.47 6.53
N LEU A 130 0.16 16.49 7.18
CA LEU A 130 0.94 17.51 7.90
C LEU A 130 1.72 16.90 9.08
N LYS A 131 1.11 15.96 9.81
CA LYS A 131 1.79 15.24 10.89
C LYS A 131 2.95 14.41 10.35
N GLN A 132 2.74 13.65 9.26
CA GLN A 132 3.81 12.87 8.63
C GLN A 132 4.93 13.78 8.13
N LEU A 133 4.60 14.91 7.47
CA LEU A 133 5.58 15.88 7.01
C LEU A 133 6.42 16.43 8.17
N ALA A 134 5.78 16.91 9.24
CA ALA A 134 6.45 17.49 10.40
C ALA A 134 7.38 16.50 11.10
N GLU A 135 6.98 15.23 11.18
CA GLU A 135 7.72 14.19 11.90
C GLU A 135 8.84 13.55 11.08
N THR A 136 8.82 13.65 9.76
CA THR A 136 9.77 12.94 8.87
C THR A 136 10.65 13.85 8.03
N SER A 137 10.33 15.15 7.90
CA SER A 137 11.11 16.07 7.06
C SER A 137 12.52 16.26 7.59
N ASN A 138 13.49 16.25 6.67
CA ASN A 138 14.88 16.63 6.91
C ASN A 138 15.18 18.09 6.54
N ASP A 139 14.22 18.83 5.97
CA ASP A 139 14.37 20.25 5.67
C ASP A 139 14.45 21.06 6.95
N GLU A 140 15.48 21.94 7.04
CA GLU A 140 15.74 22.71 8.25
C GLU A 140 14.61 23.69 8.58
N GLY A 141 14.04 24.35 7.57
CA GLY A 141 12.91 25.26 7.73
C GLY A 141 11.67 24.55 8.27
N ILE A 142 11.30 23.41 7.69
CA ILE A 142 10.16 22.62 8.17
C ILE A 142 10.40 22.12 9.60
N ARG A 143 11.60 21.63 9.89
CA ARG A 143 11.95 21.16 11.25
C ARG A 143 11.87 22.27 12.30
N SER A 144 12.25 23.48 11.95
CA SER A 144 12.17 24.65 12.83
C SER A 144 10.73 24.97 13.25
N TYR A 145 9.76 24.68 12.39
CA TYR A 145 8.34 24.92 12.63
C TYR A 145 7.53 23.65 12.96
N LYS A 146 8.20 22.56 13.27
CA LYS A 146 7.55 21.25 13.58
C LYS A 146 6.39 21.40 14.56
N ASN A 147 6.60 22.05 15.69
CA ASN A 147 5.58 22.18 16.73
C ASN A 147 4.38 23.02 16.26
N ALA A 148 4.62 24.08 15.49
CA ALA A 148 3.55 24.88 14.90
C ALA A 148 2.73 24.06 13.87
N ILE A 149 3.39 23.32 13.00
CA ILE A 149 2.74 22.45 12.01
C ILE A 149 1.87 21.40 12.71
N LEU A 150 2.39 20.74 13.74
CA LEU A 150 1.64 19.77 14.53
C LEU A 150 0.44 20.39 15.24
N PHE A 151 0.62 21.59 15.81
CA PHE A 151 -0.45 22.31 16.50
C PHE A 151 -1.60 22.68 15.55
N TYR A 152 -1.31 23.18 14.35
CA TYR A 152 -2.34 23.56 13.38
C TYR A 152 -2.90 22.41 12.56
N SER A 153 -2.28 21.26 12.56
CA SER A 153 -2.64 20.14 11.68
C SER A 153 -4.10 19.70 11.76
N ASP A 154 -4.73 19.81 12.92
CA ASP A 154 -6.14 19.47 13.18
C ASP A 154 -7.05 20.69 13.38
N LYS A 155 -6.57 21.90 13.03
CA LYS A 155 -7.25 23.20 13.27
C LYS A 155 -7.29 24.08 12.03
N LEU A 156 -7.20 23.48 10.83
CA LEU A 156 -7.10 24.26 9.58
C LEU A 156 -8.35 25.08 9.28
N ASP A 157 -9.50 24.63 9.75
CA ASP A 157 -10.79 25.33 9.56
C ASP A 157 -11.10 26.32 10.69
N GLN A 158 -10.26 26.40 11.73
CA GLN A 158 -10.44 27.32 12.84
C GLN A 158 -9.98 28.73 12.47
N ILE A 159 -10.85 29.70 12.76
CA ILE A 159 -10.54 31.13 12.63
C ILE A 159 -10.20 31.66 14.05
N TRP A 160 -9.13 32.42 14.14
CA TRP A 160 -8.63 32.98 15.40
C TRP A 160 -8.97 34.47 15.47
N ASP A 161 -9.46 34.92 16.63
CA ASP A 161 -9.75 36.34 16.93
C ASP A 161 -8.47 37.13 17.26
#